data_25573a4aa4251c9d12972d1c9c9520b3
#
_entry.id   25573a4aa4251c9d12972d1c9c9520b3
#
_cell.length_a   1.000
_cell.length_b   1.000
_cell.length_c   1.000
_cell.angle_alpha   90.00
_cell.angle_beta   90.00
_cell.angle_gamma   90.00
#
_symmetry.space_group_name_H-M   'P 1'
#
loop_
_entity.id
_entity.type
_entity.pdbx_description
1 polymer ?
#
loop_
_entity_poly.entity_id
_entity_poly.type
_entity_poly.pdbx_seq_one_letter_code
_entity_poly.pdbx_strand_id
1 'polypeptide(L)'
;MEEKGIGRPSTYAPTISTITGREYVAKEGKYLKPTSLGEVVTKLMEDRFPDIVDLKFTAHMEDRLDEIENGKIDWKDVLEDFYGDFDRELTDAEKALEGVHIKVPDEVSDEVCDKCGRHLVVKSGRFGRFLACPGFPECNFTKPIVIEMPGRCPKCGGRIFKRTSKKGYTYYACEHGADCGFMTWDVPVKDVCPSCGKTLFKLSGKGARKPFCINSECDMFVPEEKRGYRRKAAADKTAEKPKEKPVKTKDTPKEDK
;
A
#
# COMPACT_ATOMS: atom_id res chain seq x y z
N MET A 1 -1.59 -20.01 12.12
CA MET A 1 -3.02 -19.68 12.25
C MET A 1 -3.81 -20.98 12.41
N GLU A 2 -3.79 -21.87 11.45
CA GLU A 2 -4.53 -23.13 11.45
C GLU A 2 -4.30 -23.97 12.73
N GLU A 3 -3.06 -24.24 13.12
CA GLU A 3 -2.70 -24.99 14.36
C GLU A 3 -3.25 -24.38 15.66
N LYS A 4 -3.58 -23.08 15.63
CA LYS A 4 -4.12 -22.33 16.79
C LYS A 4 -5.61 -22.06 16.68
N GLY A 5 -6.30 -22.60 15.66
CA GLY A 5 -7.72 -22.35 15.43
C GLY A 5 -8.09 -20.92 15.04
N ILE A 6 -7.12 -20.10 14.61
CA ILE A 6 -7.31 -18.70 14.30
C ILE A 6 -7.62 -18.51 12.81
N GLY A 7 -8.82 -18.02 12.52
CA GLY A 7 -9.33 -17.84 11.16
C GLY A 7 -9.73 -19.16 10.50
N ARG A 8 -10.13 -19.05 9.26
CA ARG A 8 -10.54 -20.17 8.41
C ARG A 8 -9.79 -20.08 7.06
N PRO A 9 -9.74 -21.14 6.25
CA PRO A 9 -9.02 -21.14 4.97
C PRO A 9 -9.36 -19.95 4.07
N SER A 10 -10.62 -19.51 4.08
CA SER A 10 -11.10 -18.35 3.30
C SER A 10 -10.56 -17.01 3.79
N THR A 11 -10.20 -16.87 5.07
CA THR A 11 -9.74 -15.62 5.69
C THR A 11 -8.23 -15.47 5.77
N TYR A 12 -7.44 -16.55 5.65
CA TYR A 12 -5.98 -16.47 5.79
C TYR A 12 -5.31 -15.54 4.77
N ALA A 13 -5.65 -15.68 3.48
CA ALA A 13 -5.07 -14.85 2.44
C ALA A 13 -5.47 -13.37 2.53
N PRO A 14 -6.76 -13.02 2.78
CA PRO A 14 -7.18 -11.64 3.07
C PRO A 14 -6.46 -11.02 4.27
N THR A 15 -6.33 -11.76 5.38
CA THR A 15 -5.63 -11.29 6.59
C THR A 15 -4.18 -10.95 6.30
N ILE A 16 -3.43 -11.87 5.68
CA ILE A 16 -2.02 -11.63 5.30
C ILE A 16 -1.91 -10.43 4.35
N SER A 17 -2.81 -10.30 3.39
CA SER A 17 -2.83 -9.16 2.46
C SER A 17 -3.07 -7.84 3.20
N THR A 18 -3.95 -7.82 4.19
CA THR A 18 -4.29 -6.64 4.98
C THR A 18 -3.12 -6.20 5.86
N ILE A 19 -2.52 -7.11 6.64
CA ILE A 19 -1.40 -6.77 7.53
C ILE A 19 -0.14 -6.35 6.75
N THR A 20 0.08 -6.94 5.56
CA THR A 20 1.15 -6.53 4.65
C THR A 20 0.85 -5.18 4.00
N GLY A 21 -0.40 -4.95 3.58
CA GLY A 21 -0.84 -3.68 2.97
C GLY A 21 -0.81 -2.50 3.95
N ARG A 22 -0.98 -2.75 5.23
CA ARG A 22 -0.85 -1.78 6.32
C ARG A 22 0.60 -1.62 6.82
N GLU A 23 1.54 -2.29 6.21
CA GLU A 23 2.97 -2.28 6.58
C GLU A 23 3.26 -2.76 8.03
N TYR A 24 2.37 -3.54 8.65
CA TYR A 24 2.62 -4.14 9.97
C TYR A 24 3.63 -5.29 9.87
N VAL A 25 3.67 -5.96 8.72
CA VAL A 25 4.66 -6.98 8.39
C VAL A 25 5.25 -6.72 7.00
N ALA A 26 6.54 -6.99 6.86
CA ALA A 26 7.25 -7.00 5.59
C ALA A 26 7.42 -8.44 5.09
N LYS A 27 7.34 -8.64 3.77
CA LYS A 27 7.58 -9.94 3.15
C LYS A 27 9.04 -10.05 2.71
N GLU A 28 9.80 -10.92 3.36
CA GLU A 28 11.18 -11.26 2.99
C GLU A 28 11.23 -12.67 2.38
N GLY A 29 11.19 -12.74 1.05
CA GLY A 29 11.12 -14.01 0.34
C GLY A 29 9.84 -14.79 0.66
N LYS A 30 9.96 -15.89 1.41
CA LYS A 30 8.83 -16.73 1.85
C LYS A 30 8.35 -16.42 3.27
N TYR A 31 9.08 -15.58 4.00
CA TYR A 31 8.80 -15.26 5.41
C TYR A 31 8.12 -13.92 5.55
N LEU A 32 7.35 -13.79 6.63
CA LEU A 32 6.78 -12.52 7.09
C LEU A 32 7.59 -12.08 8.32
N LYS A 33 8.07 -10.83 8.30
CA LYS A 33 8.83 -10.22 9.38
C LYS A 33 8.06 -9.03 9.93
N PRO A 34 7.88 -8.89 11.26
CA PRO A 34 7.27 -7.70 11.82
C PRO A 34 8.09 -6.46 11.47
N THR A 35 7.42 -5.34 11.30
CA THR A 35 8.03 -4.02 11.15
C THR A 35 8.01 -3.31 12.49
N SER A 36 8.80 -2.24 12.66
CA SER A 36 8.75 -1.41 13.86
C SER A 36 7.35 -0.82 14.11
N LEU A 37 6.61 -0.51 13.04
CA LEU A 37 5.21 -0.10 13.14
C LEU A 37 4.33 -1.25 13.67
N GLY A 38 4.51 -2.46 13.14
CA GLY A 38 3.78 -3.64 13.57
C GLY A 38 4.01 -3.96 15.05
N GLU A 39 5.26 -3.90 15.51
CA GLU A 39 5.61 -4.13 16.92
C GLU A 39 4.95 -3.11 17.85
N VAL A 40 4.98 -1.82 17.50
CA VAL A 40 4.35 -0.75 18.28
C VAL A 40 2.83 -0.93 18.34
N VAL A 41 2.18 -1.26 17.20
CA VAL A 41 0.73 -1.48 17.15
C VAL A 41 0.35 -2.72 17.94
N THR A 42 1.09 -3.83 17.81
CA THR A 42 0.83 -5.05 18.56
C THR A 42 0.93 -4.81 20.06
N LYS A 43 2.00 -4.15 20.51
CA LYS A 43 2.17 -3.80 21.93
C LYS A 43 1.04 -2.90 22.45
N LEU A 44 0.61 -1.90 21.67
CA LEU A 44 -0.52 -1.05 22.03
C LEU A 44 -1.80 -1.86 22.19
N MET A 45 -2.05 -2.80 21.28
CA MET A 45 -3.23 -3.67 21.35
C MET A 45 -3.18 -4.62 22.54
N GLU A 46 -2.03 -5.23 22.82
CA GLU A 46 -1.81 -6.08 24.00
C GLU A 46 -2.02 -5.32 25.30
N ASP A 47 -1.56 -4.05 25.37
CA ASP A 47 -1.69 -3.20 26.55
C ASP A 47 -3.13 -2.70 26.80
N ARG A 48 -3.94 -2.55 25.75
CA ARG A 48 -5.28 -1.93 25.82
C ARG A 48 -6.44 -2.89 25.66
N PHE A 49 -6.22 -3.98 24.95
CA PHE A 49 -7.21 -4.99 24.58
C PHE A 49 -6.66 -6.40 24.81
N PRO A 50 -6.18 -6.73 26.04
CA PRO A 50 -5.47 -7.98 26.30
C PRO A 50 -6.34 -9.20 25.99
N ASP A 51 -7.64 -9.14 26.30
CA ASP A 51 -8.55 -10.26 26.11
C ASP A 51 -8.83 -10.51 24.62
N ILE A 52 -8.98 -9.44 23.81
CA ILE A 52 -9.28 -9.54 22.38
C ILE A 52 -8.06 -10.04 21.58
N VAL A 53 -6.85 -9.67 22.00
CA VAL A 53 -5.60 -10.05 21.32
C VAL A 53 -5.14 -11.45 21.74
N ASP A 54 -5.75 -12.05 22.76
CA ASP A 54 -5.44 -13.43 23.14
C ASP A 54 -5.79 -14.42 22.01
N LEU A 55 -4.86 -15.31 21.73
CA LEU A 55 -5.02 -16.36 20.72
C LEU A 55 -6.19 -17.30 21.04
N LYS A 56 -6.44 -17.56 22.33
CA LYS A 56 -7.55 -18.40 22.77
C LYS A 56 -8.90 -17.74 22.57
N PHE A 57 -8.97 -16.42 22.79
CA PHE A 57 -10.18 -15.65 22.54
C PHE A 57 -10.58 -15.74 21.06
N THR A 58 -9.62 -15.50 20.14
CA THR A 58 -9.88 -15.56 18.70
C THR A 58 -10.34 -16.96 18.28
N ALA A 59 -9.68 -18.02 18.78
CA ALA A 59 -10.08 -19.39 18.48
C ALA A 59 -11.48 -19.71 19.01
N HIS A 60 -11.78 -19.32 20.26
CA HIS A 60 -13.11 -19.51 20.84
C HIS A 60 -14.21 -18.76 20.09
N MET A 61 -13.93 -17.53 19.63
CA MET A 61 -14.87 -16.78 18.82
C MET A 61 -15.17 -17.47 17.48
N GLU A 62 -14.15 -18.02 16.82
CA GLU A 62 -14.33 -18.80 15.59
C GLU A 62 -15.20 -20.05 15.83
N ASP A 63 -15.01 -20.74 16.97
CA ASP A 63 -15.82 -21.90 17.33
C ASP A 63 -17.29 -21.50 17.60
N ARG A 64 -17.53 -20.37 18.29
CA ARG A 64 -18.89 -19.84 18.49
C ARG A 64 -19.58 -19.44 17.18
N LEU A 65 -18.81 -18.90 16.22
CA LEU A 65 -19.35 -18.59 14.89
C LEU A 65 -19.75 -19.87 14.13
N ASP A 66 -18.99 -20.95 14.26
CA ASP A 66 -19.34 -22.25 13.70
C ASP A 66 -20.61 -22.84 14.40
N GLU A 67 -20.79 -22.59 15.70
CA GLU A 67 -22.02 -22.99 16.42
C GLU A 67 -23.27 -22.20 15.95
N ILE A 68 -23.11 -20.91 15.62
CA ILE A 68 -24.17 -20.10 15.00
C ILE A 68 -24.54 -20.69 13.62
N GLU A 69 -23.54 -21.01 12.79
CA GLU A 69 -23.75 -21.60 11.47
C GLU A 69 -24.53 -22.92 11.56
N ASN A 70 -24.25 -23.73 12.60
CA ASN A 70 -24.94 -24.98 12.87
C ASN A 70 -26.29 -24.81 13.59
N GLY A 71 -26.75 -23.59 13.86
CA GLY A 71 -28.02 -23.29 14.52
C GLY A 71 -28.09 -23.70 16.01
N LYS A 72 -26.95 -23.86 16.69
CA LYS A 72 -26.89 -24.26 18.10
C LYS A 72 -27.07 -23.10 19.06
N ILE A 73 -26.60 -21.91 18.69
CA ILE A 73 -26.68 -20.67 19.50
C ILE A 73 -27.18 -19.51 18.65
N ASP A 74 -27.76 -18.50 19.29
CA ASP A 74 -28.18 -17.27 18.61
C ASP A 74 -26.98 -16.32 18.50
N TRP A 75 -26.83 -15.67 17.32
CA TRP A 75 -25.81 -14.71 17.11
C TRP A 75 -25.89 -13.46 18.01
N LYS A 76 -27.11 -13.13 18.48
CA LYS A 76 -27.33 -12.01 19.40
C LYS A 76 -26.69 -12.25 20.74
N ASP A 77 -26.81 -13.48 21.26
CA ASP A 77 -26.21 -13.86 22.55
C ASP A 77 -24.68 -13.74 22.49
N VAL A 78 -24.09 -14.15 21.35
CA VAL A 78 -22.64 -14.02 21.12
C VAL A 78 -22.18 -12.57 21.07
N LEU A 79 -22.97 -11.69 20.41
CA LEU A 79 -22.67 -10.27 20.35
C LEU A 79 -22.86 -9.58 21.71
N GLU A 80 -23.89 -9.91 22.45
CA GLU A 80 -24.17 -9.33 23.77
C GLU A 80 -23.05 -9.67 24.76
N ASP A 81 -22.62 -10.92 24.78
CA ASP A 81 -21.49 -11.37 25.60
C ASP A 81 -20.18 -10.65 25.26
N PHE A 82 -19.93 -10.38 23.99
CA PHE A 82 -18.70 -9.73 23.54
C PHE A 82 -18.73 -8.21 23.74
N TYR A 83 -19.83 -7.56 23.35
CA TYR A 83 -19.86 -6.10 23.16
C TYR A 83 -19.72 -5.33 24.48
N GLY A 84 -20.26 -5.84 25.58
CA GLY A 84 -20.22 -5.15 26.88
C GLY A 84 -18.82 -4.94 27.42
N ASP A 85 -17.96 -5.94 27.30
CA ASP A 85 -16.56 -5.85 27.72
C ASP A 85 -15.73 -5.03 26.75
N PHE A 86 -15.95 -5.24 25.45
CA PHE A 86 -15.28 -4.47 24.38
C PHE A 86 -15.55 -2.96 24.49
N ASP A 87 -16.79 -2.54 24.72
CA ASP A 87 -17.17 -1.12 24.81
C ASP A 87 -16.50 -0.42 26.01
N ARG A 88 -16.34 -1.15 27.13
CA ARG A 88 -15.59 -0.65 28.29
C ARG A 88 -14.11 -0.46 27.98
N GLU A 89 -13.47 -1.50 27.42
CA GLU A 89 -12.05 -1.45 27.05
C GLU A 89 -11.78 -0.34 26.02
N LEU A 90 -12.68 -0.18 25.05
CA LEU A 90 -12.58 0.87 24.03
C LEU A 90 -12.67 2.26 24.66
N THR A 91 -13.66 2.49 25.54
CA THR A 91 -13.84 3.77 26.23
C THR A 91 -12.61 4.12 27.09
N ASP A 92 -12.04 3.14 27.79
CA ASP A 92 -10.87 3.35 28.63
C ASP A 92 -9.58 3.56 27.78
N ALA A 93 -9.47 2.87 26.64
CA ALA A 93 -8.39 3.08 25.70
C ALA A 93 -8.46 4.48 25.07
N GLU A 94 -9.64 4.96 24.67
CA GLU A 94 -9.83 6.31 24.13
C GLU A 94 -9.40 7.39 25.13
N LYS A 95 -9.83 7.29 26.39
CA LYS A 95 -9.43 8.22 27.46
C LYS A 95 -7.93 8.20 27.71
N ALA A 96 -7.32 7.01 27.71
CA ALA A 96 -5.91 6.85 28.01
C ALA A 96 -5.01 7.33 26.85
N LEU A 97 -5.52 7.33 25.63
CA LEU A 97 -4.79 7.76 24.42
C LEU A 97 -5.10 9.21 24.03
N GLU A 98 -5.99 9.88 24.72
CA GLU A 98 -6.31 11.28 24.45
C GLU A 98 -5.07 12.16 24.56
N GLY A 99 -4.67 12.81 23.47
CA GLY A 99 -3.46 13.64 23.40
C GLY A 99 -2.12 12.89 23.40
N VAL A 100 -2.12 11.56 23.40
CA VAL A 100 -0.91 10.75 23.35
C VAL A 100 -0.47 10.53 21.90
N HIS A 101 0.76 10.95 21.57
CA HIS A 101 1.39 10.69 20.29
C HIS A 101 2.41 9.55 20.43
N ILE A 102 2.04 8.37 19.95
CA ILE A 102 2.93 7.21 19.93
C ILE A 102 3.93 7.36 18.80
N LYS A 103 5.21 7.47 19.14
CA LYS A 103 6.29 7.54 18.15
C LYS A 103 6.71 6.12 17.75
N VAL A 104 6.61 5.81 16.47
CA VAL A 104 7.24 4.61 15.91
C VAL A 104 8.74 4.88 15.80
N PRO A 105 9.61 3.96 16.25
CA PRO A 105 11.05 4.10 16.06
C PRO A 105 11.39 4.24 14.58
N ASP A 106 12.16 5.26 14.25
CA ASP A 106 12.59 5.49 12.86
C ASP A 106 13.63 4.42 12.47
N GLU A 107 13.51 3.86 11.30
CA GLU A 107 14.48 2.92 10.72
C GLU A 107 15.70 3.72 10.25
N VAL A 108 16.86 3.49 10.88
CA VAL A 108 18.12 4.19 10.54
C VAL A 108 18.67 3.63 9.23
N SER A 109 19.02 4.52 8.30
CA SER A 109 19.68 4.16 7.05
C SER A 109 21.20 4.29 7.16
N ASP A 110 21.94 3.54 6.34
CA ASP A 110 23.38 3.68 6.20
C ASP A 110 23.80 5.00 5.52
N GLU A 111 22.86 5.69 4.87
CA GLU A 111 23.11 6.97 4.23
C GLU A 111 23.22 8.12 5.25
N VAL A 112 24.18 9.00 5.04
CA VAL A 112 24.41 10.19 5.88
C VAL A 112 23.83 11.44 5.24
N CYS A 113 23.47 12.41 6.07
CA CYS A 113 22.95 13.69 5.63
C CYS A 113 24.09 14.57 5.08
N ASP A 114 23.97 15.02 3.83
CA ASP A 114 24.96 15.88 3.17
C ASP A 114 25.13 17.26 3.84
N LYS A 115 24.14 17.68 4.70
CA LYS A 115 24.19 18.96 5.38
C LYS A 115 24.82 18.91 6.77
N CYS A 116 24.56 17.85 7.55
CA CYS A 116 24.96 17.78 8.95
C CYS A 116 25.67 16.48 9.35
N GLY A 117 25.89 15.54 8.44
CA GLY A 117 26.61 14.29 8.69
C GLY A 117 25.89 13.25 9.54
N ARG A 118 24.66 13.49 10.01
CA ARG A 118 23.87 12.50 10.77
C ARG A 118 23.34 11.42 9.86
N HIS A 119 23.22 10.20 10.34
CA HIS A 119 22.54 9.13 9.60
C HIS A 119 21.09 9.51 9.30
N LEU A 120 20.66 9.27 8.06
CA LEU A 120 19.30 9.51 7.65
C LEU A 120 18.37 8.42 8.19
N VAL A 121 17.12 8.78 8.41
CA VAL A 121 16.08 7.86 8.86
C VAL A 121 14.99 7.73 7.81
N VAL A 122 14.43 6.54 7.70
CA VAL A 122 13.33 6.26 6.77
C VAL A 122 12.03 6.77 7.37
N LYS A 123 11.36 7.68 6.69
CA LYS A 123 10.04 8.18 7.07
C LYS A 123 9.00 7.87 6.01
N SER A 124 7.78 7.62 6.43
CA SER A 124 6.63 7.46 5.53
C SER A 124 5.95 8.80 5.31
N GLY A 125 5.73 9.18 4.06
CA GLY A 125 5.04 10.40 3.67
C GLY A 125 3.91 10.12 2.68
N ARG A 126 3.17 11.17 2.32
CA ARG A 126 2.04 11.09 1.38
C ARG A 126 2.39 10.43 0.02
N PHE A 127 3.64 10.50 -0.39
CA PHE A 127 4.12 9.98 -1.67
C PHE A 127 4.96 8.70 -1.54
N GLY A 128 4.95 8.07 -0.37
CA GLY A 128 5.73 6.87 -0.06
C GLY A 128 6.86 7.14 0.93
N ARG A 129 7.73 6.15 1.11
CA ARG A 129 8.87 6.21 2.03
C ARG A 129 9.98 7.09 1.45
N PHE A 130 10.62 7.88 2.31
CA PHE A 130 11.74 8.76 1.97
C PHE A 130 12.75 8.81 3.11
N LEU A 131 13.99 9.20 2.80
CA LEU A 131 15.02 9.43 3.79
C LEU A 131 14.91 10.88 4.30
N ALA A 132 14.91 11.05 5.60
CA ALA A 132 14.90 12.36 6.26
C ALA A 132 16.01 12.47 7.29
N CYS A 133 16.50 13.68 7.49
CA CYS A 133 17.46 13.92 8.55
C CYS A 133 16.73 13.95 9.92
N PRO A 134 17.23 13.23 10.95
CA PRO A 134 16.63 13.25 12.28
C PRO A 134 16.83 14.59 13.00
N GLY A 135 17.67 15.47 12.46
CA GLY A 135 17.91 16.81 13.01
C GLY A 135 16.84 17.85 12.73
N PHE A 136 15.66 17.46 12.25
CA PHE A 136 14.55 18.39 12.09
C PHE A 136 14.11 18.95 13.46
N PRO A 137 13.82 20.26 13.60
CA PRO A 137 13.70 21.28 12.53
C PRO A 137 15.02 21.97 12.12
N GLU A 138 16.12 21.78 12.83
CA GLU A 138 17.42 22.43 12.52
C GLU A 138 17.98 22.04 11.14
N CYS A 139 17.79 20.77 10.76
CA CYS A 139 18.18 20.25 9.46
C CYS A 139 16.98 19.61 8.76
N ASN A 140 16.49 20.25 7.73
CA ASN A 140 15.34 19.81 6.93
C ASN A 140 15.70 19.00 5.69
N PHE A 141 16.89 18.35 5.70
CA PHE A 141 17.34 17.56 4.54
C PHE A 141 16.46 16.31 4.36
N THR A 142 15.99 16.11 3.14
CA THR A 142 15.23 14.91 2.74
C THR A 142 15.71 14.40 1.39
N LYS A 143 15.73 13.08 1.21
CA LYS A 143 16.15 12.41 -0.02
C LYS A 143 15.14 11.31 -0.35
N PRO A 144 14.66 11.21 -1.61
CA PRO A 144 13.79 10.11 -2.01
C PRO A 144 14.57 8.78 -1.96
N ILE A 145 13.93 7.71 -1.51
CA ILE A 145 14.49 6.37 -1.61
C ILE A 145 14.44 5.96 -3.08
N VAL A 146 15.61 5.74 -3.66
CA VAL A 146 15.77 5.41 -5.07
C VAL A 146 16.12 3.92 -5.19
N ILE A 147 15.28 3.16 -5.89
CA ILE A 147 15.54 1.74 -6.16
C ILE A 147 16.17 1.65 -7.54
N GLU A 148 17.44 1.22 -7.59
CA GLU A 148 18.12 0.95 -8.86
C GLU A 148 17.51 -0.30 -9.51
N MET A 149 17.20 -0.18 -10.79
CA MET A 149 16.65 -1.26 -11.59
C MET A 149 17.76 -1.97 -12.37
N PRO A 150 17.60 -3.29 -12.61
CA PRO A 150 18.52 -3.99 -13.49
C PRO A 150 18.44 -3.42 -14.93
N GLY A 151 19.58 -3.31 -15.58
CA GLY A 151 19.67 -2.77 -16.93
C GLY A 151 20.11 -1.30 -16.97
N ARG A 152 20.40 -0.83 -18.18
CA ARG A 152 20.94 0.51 -18.44
C ARG A 152 20.02 1.32 -19.33
N CYS A 153 20.09 2.62 -19.21
CA CYS A 153 19.30 3.54 -20.04
C CYS A 153 19.59 3.32 -21.53
N PRO A 154 18.60 3.06 -22.38
CA PRO A 154 18.80 2.81 -23.80
C PRO A 154 19.28 4.06 -24.58
N LYS A 155 19.15 5.27 -24.01
CA LYS A 155 19.61 6.53 -24.59
C LYS A 155 21.07 6.86 -24.26
N CYS A 156 21.45 6.82 -22.97
CA CYS A 156 22.74 7.30 -22.50
C CYS A 156 23.59 6.26 -21.76
N GLY A 157 23.11 5.03 -21.57
CA GLY A 157 23.81 3.98 -20.82
C GLY A 157 23.83 4.15 -19.30
N GLY A 158 23.28 5.24 -18.75
CA GLY A 158 23.20 5.50 -17.31
C GLY A 158 22.27 4.54 -16.55
N ARG A 159 22.23 4.65 -15.22
CA ARG A 159 21.38 3.81 -14.36
C ARG A 159 19.91 4.17 -14.53
N ILE A 160 19.05 3.19 -14.35
CA ILE A 160 17.59 3.36 -14.36
C ILE A 160 17.07 3.20 -12.94
N PHE A 161 16.25 4.14 -12.50
CA PHE A 161 15.65 4.15 -11.18
C PHE A 161 14.14 4.00 -11.25
N LYS A 162 13.60 3.19 -10.32
CA LYS A 162 12.17 3.15 -10.06
C LYS A 162 11.77 4.40 -9.28
N ARG A 163 10.74 5.10 -9.76
CA ARG A 163 10.20 6.31 -9.14
C ARG A 163 8.68 6.23 -9.04
N THR A 164 8.10 7.01 -8.15
CA THR A 164 6.64 7.13 -8.00
C THR A 164 6.22 8.55 -8.35
N SER A 165 5.21 8.69 -9.21
CA SER A 165 4.65 9.98 -9.60
C SER A 165 3.79 10.57 -8.46
N LYS A 166 3.46 11.86 -8.55
CA LYS A 166 2.56 12.56 -7.60
C LYS A 166 1.16 11.89 -7.48
N LYS A 167 0.76 11.13 -8.49
CA LYS A 167 -0.52 10.39 -8.53
C LYS A 167 -0.39 8.94 -8.03
N GLY A 168 0.76 8.53 -7.49
CA GLY A 168 1.00 7.17 -6.99
C GLY A 168 1.40 6.13 -8.06
N TYR A 169 1.53 6.51 -9.33
CA TYR A 169 1.94 5.58 -10.38
C TYR A 169 3.46 5.37 -10.40
N THR A 170 3.89 4.11 -10.49
CA THR A 170 5.29 3.75 -10.64
C THR A 170 5.75 3.96 -12.08
N TYR A 171 6.91 4.61 -12.26
CA TYR A 171 7.58 4.78 -13.54
C TYR A 171 9.10 4.58 -13.38
N TYR A 172 9.79 4.42 -14.48
CA TYR A 172 11.23 4.19 -14.51
C TYR A 172 11.90 5.30 -15.31
N ALA A 173 12.94 5.90 -14.74
CA ALA A 173 13.61 7.05 -15.32
C ALA A 173 15.13 6.91 -15.19
N CYS A 174 15.85 7.52 -16.12
CA CYS A 174 17.30 7.62 -16.09
C CYS A 174 17.78 8.48 -14.91
N GLU A 175 18.97 8.16 -14.38
CA GLU A 175 19.64 8.95 -13.34
C GLU A 175 19.87 10.41 -13.74
N HIS A 176 20.17 10.67 -15.01
CA HIS A 176 20.40 12.02 -15.54
C HIS A 176 19.10 12.84 -15.73
N GLY A 177 17.96 12.31 -15.32
CA GLY A 177 16.68 13.06 -15.26
C GLY A 177 16.34 13.78 -16.55
N ALA A 178 16.24 15.13 -16.48
CA ALA A 178 15.86 15.98 -17.60
C ALA A 178 16.91 16.02 -18.72
N ASP A 179 18.19 15.89 -18.40
CA ASP A 179 19.29 15.96 -19.38
C ASP A 179 19.25 14.79 -20.36
N CYS A 180 18.91 13.59 -19.88
CA CYS A 180 18.69 12.42 -20.72
C CYS A 180 17.27 12.35 -21.27
N GLY A 181 16.28 12.78 -20.49
CA GLY A 181 14.86 12.76 -20.82
C GLY A 181 14.26 11.36 -20.97
N PHE A 182 14.98 10.28 -20.59
CA PHE A 182 14.44 8.93 -20.69
C PHE A 182 13.50 8.61 -19.52
N MET A 183 12.27 8.26 -19.85
CA MET A 183 11.25 7.80 -18.91
C MET A 183 10.37 6.73 -19.58
N THR A 184 9.96 5.71 -18.82
CA THR A 184 9.07 4.65 -19.29
C THR A 184 8.21 4.10 -18.15
N TRP A 185 7.05 3.53 -18.50
CA TRP A 185 6.20 2.75 -17.61
C TRP A 185 6.53 1.26 -17.64
N ASP A 186 7.35 0.84 -18.58
CA ASP A 186 7.78 -0.53 -18.75
C ASP A 186 8.92 -0.87 -17.79
N VAL A 187 8.86 -2.06 -17.19
CA VAL A 187 9.82 -2.51 -16.19
C VAL A 187 11.12 -2.94 -16.88
N PRO A 188 12.28 -2.33 -16.58
CA PRO A 188 13.56 -2.78 -17.11
C PRO A 188 13.91 -4.17 -16.54
N VAL A 189 14.45 -5.04 -17.40
CA VAL A 189 14.93 -6.38 -17.03
C VAL A 189 16.44 -6.50 -17.17
N LYS A 190 17.03 -7.57 -16.65
CA LYS A 190 18.47 -7.82 -16.77
C LYS A 190 18.89 -8.17 -18.20
N ASP A 191 17.95 -8.72 -18.97
CA ASP A 191 18.22 -9.21 -20.32
C ASP A 191 18.47 -8.05 -21.27
N VAL A 192 19.38 -8.27 -22.21
CA VAL A 192 19.69 -7.33 -23.27
C VAL A 192 19.14 -7.81 -24.61
N CYS A 193 18.84 -6.88 -25.50
CA CYS A 193 18.35 -7.20 -26.82
C CYS A 193 19.46 -7.87 -27.64
N PRO A 194 19.22 -9.07 -28.24
CA PRO A 194 20.25 -9.77 -29.01
C PRO A 194 20.65 -9.02 -30.29
N SER A 195 19.80 -8.16 -30.82
CA SER A 195 20.07 -7.38 -32.03
C SER A 195 20.82 -6.09 -31.75
N CYS A 196 20.45 -5.28 -30.74
CA CYS A 196 21.06 -3.97 -30.49
C CYS A 196 21.82 -3.86 -29.16
N GLY A 197 21.89 -4.91 -28.32
CA GLY A 197 22.61 -4.93 -27.05
C GLY A 197 22.02 -4.02 -25.95
N LYS A 198 20.93 -3.29 -26.21
CA LYS A 198 20.28 -2.42 -25.21
C LYS A 198 19.37 -3.20 -24.29
N THR A 199 19.09 -2.68 -23.11
CA THR A 199 18.19 -3.26 -22.09
C THR A 199 16.81 -3.59 -22.67
N LEU A 200 16.32 -4.77 -22.37
CA LEU A 200 14.93 -5.16 -22.65
C LEU A 200 13.99 -4.70 -21.53
N PHE A 201 12.73 -4.54 -21.88
CA PHE A 201 11.68 -4.10 -20.97
C PHE A 201 10.49 -5.06 -21.00
N LYS A 202 9.72 -5.10 -19.92
CA LYS A 202 8.47 -5.86 -19.85
C LYS A 202 7.33 -5.00 -19.32
N LEU A 203 6.11 -5.34 -19.68
CA LEU A 203 4.95 -4.66 -19.13
C LEU A 203 4.86 -4.84 -17.61
N SER A 204 4.46 -3.80 -16.92
CA SER A 204 4.06 -3.82 -15.53
C SER A 204 2.79 -4.69 -15.33
N GLY A 205 2.72 -5.50 -14.28
CA GLY A 205 1.54 -6.30 -13.90
C GLY A 205 1.84 -7.74 -13.52
N LYS A 206 0.80 -8.48 -13.12
CA LYS A 206 0.89 -9.90 -12.73
C LYS A 206 1.05 -10.81 -13.96
N GLY A 207 1.93 -11.77 -13.87
CA GLY A 207 2.17 -12.81 -14.88
C GLY A 207 3.52 -12.69 -15.58
N ALA A 208 3.98 -13.81 -16.15
CA ALA A 208 5.19 -13.88 -16.97
C ALA A 208 4.92 -13.24 -18.34
N ARG A 209 5.44 -12.03 -18.55
CA ARG A 209 5.34 -11.32 -19.83
C ARG A 209 6.70 -11.36 -20.53
N LYS A 210 6.68 -11.62 -21.84
CA LYS A 210 7.91 -11.65 -22.64
C LYS A 210 8.54 -10.26 -22.68
N PRO A 211 9.86 -10.16 -22.45
CA PRO A 211 10.58 -8.90 -22.64
C PRO A 211 10.57 -8.46 -24.11
N PHE A 212 10.63 -7.15 -24.33
CA PHE A 212 10.63 -6.54 -25.65
C PHE A 212 11.63 -5.37 -25.72
N CYS A 213 12.08 -5.04 -26.93
CA CYS A 213 12.96 -3.93 -27.20
C CYS A 213 12.16 -2.64 -27.42
N ILE A 214 12.59 -1.53 -26.81
CA ILE A 214 11.98 -0.20 -26.98
C ILE A 214 12.86 0.76 -27.80
N ASN A 215 13.99 0.30 -28.32
CA ASN A 215 14.84 1.11 -29.17
C ASN A 215 14.27 1.19 -30.60
N SER A 216 13.82 2.36 -31.02
CA SER A 216 13.20 2.60 -32.33
C SER A 216 14.06 2.29 -33.53
N GLU A 217 15.38 2.24 -33.34
CA GLU A 217 16.36 1.94 -34.38
C GLU A 217 16.69 0.44 -34.51
N CYS A 218 16.02 -0.41 -33.73
CA CYS A 218 16.30 -1.84 -33.67
C CYS A 218 15.24 -2.65 -34.42
N ASP A 219 15.68 -3.67 -35.17
CA ASP A 219 14.78 -4.59 -35.90
C ASP A 219 13.79 -5.32 -34.99
N MET A 220 14.16 -5.51 -33.71
CA MET A 220 13.31 -6.11 -32.68
C MET A 220 12.47 -5.08 -31.91
N PHE A 221 12.33 -3.86 -32.41
CA PHE A 221 11.54 -2.83 -31.77
C PHE A 221 10.07 -3.19 -31.72
N VAL A 222 9.46 -3.05 -30.53
CA VAL A 222 8.04 -3.23 -30.35
C VAL A 222 7.39 -1.87 -30.02
N PRO A 223 6.60 -1.31 -30.94
CA PRO A 223 5.93 -0.04 -30.73
C PRO A 223 4.91 -0.13 -29.60
N GLU A 224 4.64 0.98 -28.92
CA GLU A 224 3.82 1.06 -27.71
C GLU A 224 2.43 0.45 -27.91
N GLU A 225 1.83 0.62 -29.09
CA GLU A 225 0.53 0.08 -29.47
C GLU A 225 0.50 -1.46 -29.46
N LYS A 226 1.59 -2.11 -29.80
CA LYS A 226 1.73 -3.58 -29.86
C LYS A 226 2.18 -4.20 -28.52
N ARG A 227 2.55 -3.40 -27.50
CA ARG A 227 2.99 -3.90 -26.19
C ARG A 227 1.86 -4.47 -25.34
N GLY A 228 0.60 -4.34 -25.75
CA GLY A 228 -0.55 -4.91 -25.06
C GLY A 228 -1.00 -4.11 -23.82
N TYR A 229 -0.77 -2.80 -23.80
CA TYR A 229 -1.45 -1.93 -22.86
C TYR A 229 -2.97 -2.01 -23.10
N ARG A 230 -3.73 -2.49 -22.12
CA ARG A 230 -5.17 -2.23 -22.10
C ARG A 230 -5.36 -0.74 -21.81
N ARG A 231 -5.49 0.07 -22.85
CA ARG A 231 -6.07 1.41 -22.69
C ARG A 231 -7.46 1.18 -22.12
N LYS A 232 -7.72 1.61 -20.88
CA LYS A 232 -9.10 1.90 -20.50
C LYS A 232 -9.54 2.96 -21.50
N ALA A 233 -10.50 2.63 -22.36
CA ALA A 233 -11.13 3.59 -23.24
C ALA A 233 -11.46 4.80 -22.38
N ALA A 234 -10.97 5.96 -22.77
CA ALA A 234 -11.39 7.22 -22.20
C ALA A 234 -12.90 7.25 -22.35
N ALA A 235 -13.64 7.10 -21.26
CA ALA A 235 -15.08 7.28 -21.26
C ALA A 235 -15.29 8.70 -21.74
N ASP A 236 -15.89 8.79 -22.92
CA ASP A 236 -16.31 10.02 -23.59
C ASP A 236 -17.14 10.84 -22.59
N LYS A 237 -16.55 11.93 -22.09
CA LYS A 237 -17.22 12.86 -21.19
C LYS A 237 -18.03 13.87 -21.99
N THR A 238 -18.80 13.42 -22.92
CA THR A 238 -19.89 14.15 -23.57
C THR A 238 -21.21 13.40 -23.33
N ALA A 239 -21.56 13.21 -22.07
CA ALA A 239 -22.93 12.95 -21.68
C ALA A 239 -23.43 14.22 -20.99
N GLU A 240 -24.29 14.95 -21.70
CA GLU A 240 -25.07 16.09 -21.22
C GLU A 240 -25.70 15.76 -19.86
N LYS A 241 -25.56 16.69 -18.92
CA LYS A 241 -26.29 16.64 -17.66
C LYS A 241 -27.80 16.71 -17.96
N PRO A 242 -28.61 15.78 -17.45
CA PRO A 242 -30.06 15.91 -17.52
C PRO A 242 -30.46 17.16 -16.75
N LYS A 243 -31.19 18.07 -17.42
CA LYS A 243 -31.82 19.24 -16.79
C LYS A 243 -32.82 18.73 -15.75
N GLU A 244 -32.60 19.09 -14.49
CA GLU A 244 -33.55 18.90 -13.40
C GLU A 244 -34.84 19.63 -13.74
N LYS A 245 -35.96 18.93 -13.74
CA LYS A 245 -37.29 19.48 -13.82
C LYS A 245 -37.63 20.10 -12.43
N PRO A 246 -38.24 21.30 -12.36
CA PRO A 246 -38.60 21.89 -11.09
C PRO A 246 -39.67 21.07 -10.38
N VAL A 247 -39.40 20.74 -9.10
CA VAL A 247 -40.37 20.10 -8.21
C VAL A 247 -41.50 21.07 -7.91
N LYS A 248 -42.71 20.73 -8.31
CA LYS A 248 -43.93 21.45 -7.91
C LYS A 248 -44.19 21.20 -6.42
N THR A 249 -44.08 22.21 -5.62
CA THR A 249 -44.57 22.26 -4.24
C THR A 249 -46.08 22.05 -4.22
N LYS A 250 -46.55 21.01 -3.55
CA LYS A 250 -47.95 20.80 -3.27
C LYS A 250 -48.32 21.60 -2.01
N ASP A 251 -49.33 22.42 -2.20
CA ASP A 251 -50.00 23.23 -1.17
C ASP A 251 -50.48 22.37 -0.01
N THR A 252 -50.25 22.87 1.19
CA THR A 252 -50.86 22.40 2.43
C THR A 252 -52.29 22.88 2.52
N PRO A 253 -53.28 22.03 2.93
CA PRO A 253 -54.65 22.53 3.24
C PRO A 253 -54.64 23.24 4.59
N LYS A 254 -55.28 24.37 4.62
CA LYS A 254 -55.69 25.11 5.82
C LYS A 254 -56.74 24.27 6.56
N GLU A 255 -56.53 23.98 7.85
CA GLU A 255 -57.58 23.62 8.77
C GLU A 255 -58.23 24.90 9.28
N ASP A 256 -59.56 25.03 9.01
CA ASP A 256 -60.50 25.90 9.70
C ASP A 256 -61.23 25.09 10.75
N LYS A 257 -61.29 25.69 11.93
CA LYS A 257 -62.07 25.44 13.16
C LYS A 257 -61.40 24.60 14.22
#